data_e664f24fa375ff34f08942599f74fae8
#
_entry.id   e664f24fa375ff34f08942599f74fae8
#
_cell.length_a   1.000
_cell.length_b   1.000
_cell.length_c   1.000
_cell.angle_alpha   90.00
_cell.angle_beta   90.00
_cell.angle_gamma   90.00
#
_symmetry.space_group_name_H-M   'P 1'
#
loop_
_entity.id
_entity.type
_entity.pdbx_description
1 polymer ?
#
loop_
_entity_poly.entity_id
_entity_poly.type
_entity_poly.pdbx_seq_one_letter_code
_entity_poly.pdbx_strand_id
1 'polypeptide(L)'
;MKTENTEKKGSGVIIWGVAILSILLGVGIFLYPFISNFFAELSQNKVIDIYKANVEDTSKEEIEAEWEEVKIYNENLSGDPVHDPFIVGSGYAVPDNYDEVLDLDEDGVMCYLEIPKLDLNLPVYHGTSEEVLRKGVGHLEMTALPIGGKNRRTVLTGHRGLPRAELFTRLDEMKLGDEIYIHVLDETHAYKVKEIKTVEPEELQNLTITPDGEDLVTLVTCTPYGVNTHRLLVTGERSEYVKKEEKEQTPSLIRKLMPWRYYIIGVSIVIGVFGTGKITMTILRYRKYGKKRRRKRKL
;
A
#
# COMPACT_ATOMS: atom_id res chain seq x y z
N MET A 1 9.17 -11.02 64.33
CA MET A 1 8.26 -11.70 63.36
C MET A 1 7.48 -10.70 62.51
N LYS A 2 8.19 -9.77 61.82
CA LYS A 2 7.57 -8.68 61.04
C LYS A 2 8.11 -8.55 59.60
N THR A 3 9.03 -9.37 59.15
CA THR A 3 9.74 -9.26 57.88
C THR A 3 9.21 -10.13 56.75
N GLU A 4 8.27 -11.05 57.00
CA GLU A 4 7.79 -12.02 55.99
C GLU A 4 6.62 -11.53 55.13
N ASN A 5 6.04 -10.36 55.41
CA ASN A 5 4.86 -9.83 54.70
C ASN A 5 5.15 -8.77 53.65
N THR A 6 6.39 -8.25 53.59
CA THR A 6 6.78 -7.24 52.60
C THR A 6 7.24 -7.83 51.29
N GLU A 7 7.97 -8.96 51.29
CA GLU A 7 8.42 -9.61 50.05
C GLU A 7 7.30 -10.14 49.16
N LYS A 8 6.18 -10.60 49.73
CA LYS A 8 5.04 -11.12 48.94
C LYS A 8 4.18 -10.05 48.27
N LYS A 9 4.25 -8.79 48.71
CA LYS A 9 3.56 -7.67 48.07
C LYS A 9 4.34 -7.15 46.86
N GLY A 10 5.68 -7.12 46.90
CA GLY A 10 6.55 -6.68 45.80
C GLY A 10 6.44 -7.60 44.57
N SER A 11 6.42 -8.93 44.74
CA SER A 11 6.30 -9.90 43.65
C SER A 11 4.99 -9.74 42.88
N GLY A 12 3.86 -9.43 43.54
CA GLY A 12 2.59 -9.20 42.87
C GLY A 12 2.57 -7.98 41.95
N VAL A 13 3.19 -6.88 42.42
CA VAL A 13 3.26 -5.61 41.67
C VAL A 13 4.12 -5.78 40.41
N ILE A 14 5.26 -6.48 40.53
CA ILE A 14 6.15 -6.76 39.38
C ILE A 14 5.42 -7.62 38.33
N ILE A 15 4.71 -8.67 38.71
CA ILE A 15 3.96 -9.52 37.77
C ILE A 15 2.87 -8.72 37.03
N TRP A 16 2.15 -7.84 37.73
CA TRP A 16 1.18 -6.95 37.10
C TRP A 16 1.83 -5.92 36.17
N GLY A 17 2.97 -5.36 36.56
CA GLY A 17 3.74 -4.45 35.72
C GLY A 17 4.19 -5.11 34.41
N VAL A 18 4.75 -6.32 34.51
CA VAL A 18 5.16 -7.12 33.32
C VAL A 18 3.94 -7.46 32.45
N ALA A 19 2.82 -7.87 33.04
CA ALA A 19 1.62 -8.18 32.28
C ALA A 19 1.06 -6.96 31.52
N ILE A 20 1.01 -5.80 32.16
CA ILE A 20 0.56 -4.54 31.53
C ILE A 20 1.52 -4.17 30.39
N LEU A 21 2.83 -4.22 30.62
CA LEU A 21 3.84 -3.92 29.61
C LEU A 21 3.72 -4.85 28.41
N SER A 22 3.53 -6.15 28.62
CA SER A 22 3.33 -7.14 27.55
C SER A 22 2.08 -6.86 26.73
N ILE A 23 0.98 -6.44 27.38
CA ILE A 23 -0.27 -6.06 26.70
C ILE A 23 -0.05 -4.79 25.87
N LEU A 24 0.60 -3.76 26.43
CA LEU A 24 0.88 -2.53 25.70
C LEU A 24 1.78 -2.79 24.48
N LEU A 25 2.79 -3.64 24.63
CA LEU A 25 3.66 -4.06 23.53
C LEU A 25 2.86 -4.79 22.44
N GLY A 26 2.02 -5.75 22.83
CA GLY A 26 1.17 -6.49 21.90
C GLY A 26 0.19 -5.58 21.15
N VAL A 27 -0.44 -4.64 21.85
CA VAL A 27 -1.32 -3.61 21.23
C VAL A 27 -0.52 -2.71 20.28
N GLY A 28 0.69 -2.29 20.66
CA GLY A 28 1.56 -1.47 19.81
C GLY A 28 1.93 -2.18 18.51
N ILE A 29 2.35 -3.45 18.58
CA ILE A 29 2.66 -4.29 17.41
C ILE A 29 1.41 -4.46 16.53
N PHE A 30 0.26 -4.72 17.12
CA PHE A 30 -1.00 -4.89 16.40
C PHE A 30 -1.45 -3.62 15.67
N LEU A 31 -1.29 -2.46 16.30
CA LEU A 31 -1.68 -1.17 15.73
C LEU A 31 -0.67 -0.61 14.73
N TYR A 32 0.58 -1.10 14.75
CA TYR A 32 1.67 -0.58 13.91
C TYR A 32 1.32 -0.50 12.41
N PRO A 33 0.77 -1.53 11.74
CA PRO A 33 0.45 -1.45 10.32
C PRO A 33 -0.59 -0.36 9.99
N PHE A 34 -1.58 -0.18 10.87
CA PHE A 34 -2.64 0.82 10.67
C PHE A 34 -2.12 2.24 10.80
N ILE A 35 -1.32 2.49 11.85
CA ILE A 35 -0.72 3.80 12.10
C ILE A 35 0.28 4.12 10.98
N SER A 36 1.11 3.15 10.58
CA SER A 36 2.09 3.32 9.53
C SER A 36 1.44 3.59 8.17
N ASN A 37 0.41 2.84 7.80
CA ASN A 37 -0.34 3.05 6.57
C ASN A 37 -1.01 4.44 6.54
N PHE A 38 -1.58 4.88 7.66
CA PHE A 38 -2.14 6.22 7.78
C PHE A 38 -1.12 7.32 7.49
N PHE A 39 0.09 7.23 8.06
CA PHE A 39 1.14 8.21 7.79
C PHE A 39 1.65 8.11 6.34
N ALA A 40 1.72 6.92 5.76
CA ALA A 40 2.07 6.74 4.36
C ALA A 40 1.06 7.43 3.43
N GLU A 41 -0.24 7.24 3.67
CA GLU A 41 -1.31 7.89 2.91
C GLU A 41 -1.26 9.43 3.03
N LEU A 42 -1.02 9.96 4.23
CA LEU A 42 -0.83 11.40 4.42
C LEU A 42 0.37 11.93 3.63
N SER A 43 1.48 11.18 3.62
CA SER A 43 2.67 11.55 2.86
C SER A 43 2.42 11.51 1.36
N GLN A 44 1.76 10.47 0.86
CA GLN A 44 1.41 10.31 -0.55
C GLN A 44 0.45 11.41 -1.02
N ASN A 45 -0.59 11.72 -0.24
CA ASN A 45 -1.51 12.80 -0.57
C ASN A 45 -0.80 14.16 -0.60
N LYS A 46 0.13 14.40 0.33
CA LYS A 46 0.95 15.63 0.30
C LYS A 46 1.79 15.74 -0.98
N VAL A 47 2.41 14.65 -1.43
CA VAL A 47 3.16 14.62 -2.69
C VAL A 47 2.24 14.92 -3.87
N ILE A 48 1.06 14.31 -3.92
CA ILE A 48 0.07 14.56 -4.97
C ILE A 48 -0.40 16.03 -4.96
N ASP A 49 -0.61 16.62 -3.78
CA ASP A 49 -1.02 18.02 -3.66
C ASP A 49 0.09 18.97 -4.14
N ILE A 50 1.36 18.66 -3.89
CA ILE A 50 2.51 19.41 -4.41
C ILE A 50 2.56 19.26 -5.94
N TYR A 51 2.45 18.04 -6.48
CA TYR A 51 2.41 17.82 -7.93
C TYR A 51 1.31 18.64 -8.61
N LYS A 52 0.08 18.64 -8.06
CA LYS A 52 -1.03 19.45 -8.60
C LYS A 52 -0.72 20.95 -8.58
N ALA A 53 -0.15 21.43 -7.48
CA ALA A 53 0.25 22.83 -7.37
C ALA A 53 1.32 23.20 -8.41
N ASN A 54 2.32 22.33 -8.62
CA ASN A 54 3.36 22.55 -9.63
C ASN A 54 2.76 22.58 -11.04
N VAL A 55 1.84 21.68 -11.38
CA VAL A 55 1.13 21.71 -12.68
C VAL A 55 0.32 23.01 -12.84
N GLU A 56 -0.36 23.48 -11.78
CA GLU A 56 -1.14 24.74 -11.81
C GLU A 56 -0.24 25.98 -11.94
N ASP A 57 0.96 25.96 -11.34
CA ASP A 57 1.93 27.08 -11.38
C ASP A 57 2.77 27.10 -12.66
N THR A 58 2.88 25.97 -13.38
CA THR A 58 3.62 25.85 -14.64
C THR A 58 2.88 26.55 -15.76
N SER A 59 3.60 27.31 -16.60
CA SER A 59 2.99 28.01 -17.73
C SER A 59 2.43 27.05 -18.78
N LYS A 60 1.45 27.51 -19.57
CA LYS A 60 0.88 26.68 -20.64
C LYS A 60 1.91 26.28 -21.68
N GLU A 61 2.81 27.19 -21.99
CA GLU A 61 3.89 26.97 -22.94
C GLU A 61 4.85 25.88 -22.47
N GLU A 62 5.14 25.83 -21.16
CA GLU A 62 5.97 24.77 -20.56
C GLU A 62 5.24 23.44 -20.53
N ILE A 63 3.94 23.41 -20.18
CA ILE A 63 3.11 22.20 -20.24
C ILE A 63 3.04 21.65 -21.69
N GLU A 64 2.85 22.53 -22.70
CA GLU A 64 2.83 22.11 -24.10
C GLU A 64 4.20 21.55 -24.55
N ALA A 65 5.30 22.12 -24.08
CA ALA A 65 6.65 21.62 -24.35
C ALA A 65 6.86 20.24 -23.72
N GLU A 66 6.42 20.05 -22.48
CA GLU A 66 6.50 18.76 -21.77
C GLU A 66 5.67 17.67 -22.50
N TRP A 67 4.45 18.01 -22.95
CA TRP A 67 3.63 17.10 -23.77
C TRP A 67 4.34 16.68 -25.07
N GLU A 68 5.05 17.57 -25.71
CA GLU A 68 5.79 17.25 -26.95
C GLU A 68 7.00 16.35 -26.66
N GLU A 69 7.73 16.62 -25.59
CA GLU A 69 8.88 15.81 -25.17
C GLU A 69 8.47 14.37 -24.83
N VAL A 70 7.40 14.21 -24.06
CA VAL A 70 6.84 12.89 -23.73
C VAL A 70 6.39 12.11 -24.97
N LYS A 71 5.77 12.79 -25.94
CA LYS A 71 5.37 12.15 -27.20
C LYS A 71 6.59 11.67 -27.99
N ILE A 72 7.61 12.51 -28.11
CA ILE A 72 8.87 12.16 -28.79
C ILE A 72 9.53 10.97 -28.08
N TYR A 73 9.57 10.97 -26.73
CA TYR A 73 10.08 9.85 -25.97
C TYR A 73 9.35 8.55 -26.32
N ASN A 74 8.01 8.56 -26.26
CA ASN A 74 7.19 7.39 -26.55
C ASN A 74 7.29 6.92 -28.01
N GLU A 75 7.55 7.83 -28.97
CA GLU A 75 7.78 7.48 -30.38
C GLU A 75 9.13 6.79 -30.60
N ASN A 76 10.12 7.16 -29.83
CA ASN A 76 11.47 6.61 -29.92
C ASN A 76 11.69 5.35 -29.07
N LEU A 77 10.68 4.92 -28.33
CA LEU A 77 10.78 3.73 -27.49
C LEU A 77 11.00 2.47 -28.32
N SER A 78 12.11 1.76 -28.10
CA SER A 78 12.53 0.63 -28.94
C SER A 78 11.69 -0.64 -28.76
N GLY A 79 10.93 -0.75 -27.68
CA GLY A 79 10.15 -1.95 -27.36
C GLY A 79 11.00 -3.15 -26.92
N ASP A 80 12.18 -2.91 -26.37
CA ASP A 80 13.01 -3.97 -25.82
C ASP A 80 12.32 -4.67 -24.62
N PRO A 81 12.58 -5.97 -24.39
CA PRO A 81 11.97 -6.70 -23.30
C PRO A 81 12.25 -6.07 -21.93
N VAL A 82 11.22 -5.90 -21.13
CA VAL A 82 11.36 -5.42 -19.75
C VAL A 82 11.72 -6.55 -18.80
N HIS A 83 12.36 -6.21 -17.69
CA HIS A 83 12.70 -7.14 -16.63
C HIS A 83 11.74 -7.02 -15.45
N ASP A 84 11.68 -8.07 -14.61
CA ASP A 84 10.87 -8.04 -13.40
C ASP A 84 11.47 -7.08 -12.37
N PRO A 85 10.77 -6.00 -11.97
CA PRO A 85 11.28 -5.00 -11.04
C PRO A 85 11.50 -5.53 -9.61
N PHE A 86 10.98 -6.71 -9.30
CA PHE A 86 11.15 -7.38 -8.00
C PHE A 86 12.33 -8.36 -7.96
N ILE A 87 13.08 -8.49 -9.07
CA ILE A 87 14.27 -9.33 -9.15
C ILE A 87 15.52 -8.45 -9.14
N VAL A 88 16.30 -8.54 -8.07
CA VAL A 88 17.55 -7.79 -7.91
C VAL A 88 18.59 -8.22 -8.96
N GLY A 89 19.15 -7.23 -9.69
CA GLY A 89 20.20 -7.45 -10.70
C GLY A 89 19.70 -7.68 -12.12
N SER A 90 18.41 -7.52 -12.40
CA SER A 90 17.88 -7.45 -13.76
C SER A 90 18.20 -6.06 -14.34
N GLY A 91 19.40 -5.87 -14.90
CA GLY A 91 19.80 -4.59 -15.52
C GLY A 91 19.29 -4.46 -16.94
N TYR A 92 18.91 -3.23 -17.33
CA TYR A 92 18.55 -2.83 -18.70
C TYR A 92 19.02 -1.39 -18.97
N ALA A 93 19.13 -1.01 -20.24
CA ALA A 93 19.47 0.36 -20.62
C ALA A 93 18.18 1.18 -20.80
N VAL A 94 18.10 2.31 -20.10
CA VAL A 94 17.01 3.29 -20.22
C VAL A 94 17.44 4.39 -21.19
N PRO A 95 16.53 5.03 -21.95
CA PRO A 95 16.87 6.24 -22.72
C PRO A 95 17.43 7.34 -21.80
N ASP A 96 18.41 8.08 -22.29
CA ASP A 96 19.23 9.01 -21.50
C ASP A 96 18.42 10.12 -20.80
N ASN A 97 17.25 10.51 -21.36
CA ASN A 97 16.38 11.55 -20.82
C ASN A 97 15.18 11.02 -20.04
N TYR A 98 15.17 9.74 -19.68
CA TYR A 98 14.04 9.12 -18.98
C TYR A 98 13.68 9.81 -17.66
N ASP A 99 14.69 10.15 -16.87
CA ASP A 99 14.51 10.75 -15.55
C ASP A 99 14.17 12.25 -15.61
N GLU A 100 14.26 12.86 -16.81
CA GLU A 100 14.01 14.30 -17.00
C GLU A 100 12.57 14.57 -17.48
N VAL A 101 11.98 13.64 -18.24
CA VAL A 101 10.65 13.79 -18.84
C VAL A 101 9.54 13.52 -17.81
N LEU A 102 8.59 14.44 -17.69
CA LEU A 102 7.52 14.44 -16.67
C LEU A 102 8.03 14.65 -15.23
N ASP A 103 9.17 15.30 -15.03
CA ASP A 103 9.70 15.66 -13.73
C ASP A 103 9.71 17.18 -13.53
N LEU A 104 8.56 17.77 -13.19
CA LEU A 104 8.36 19.23 -13.14
C LEU A 104 9.13 19.93 -12.00
N ASP A 105 9.55 19.19 -10.95
CA ASP A 105 10.18 19.75 -9.75
C ASP A 105 11.38 18.95 -9.21
N GLU A 106 11.95 18.09 -10.04
CA GLU A 106 13.14 17.29 -9.73
C GLU A 106 12.94 16.32 -8.53
N ASP A 107 11.69 15.96 -8.22
CA ASP A 107 11.36 15.01 -7.15
C ASP A 107 11.06 13.59 -7.66
N GLY A 108 11.06 13.41 -8.99
CA GLY A 108 10.86 12.15 -9.71
C GLY A 108 9.41 11.74 -9.82
N VAL A 109 8.44 12.61 -9.53
CA VAL A 109 7.00 12.33 -9.67
C VAL A 109 6.51 12.71 -11.06
N MET A 110 6.19 11.71 -11.87
CA MET A 110 5.69 11.93 -13.24
C MET A 110 4.17 12.11 -13.35
N CYS A 111 3.41 11.57 -12.43
CA CYS A 111 1.94 11.62 -12.43
C CYS A 111 1.37 11.03 -11.13
N TYR A 112 0.04 10.97 -11.00
CA TYR A 112 -0.56 10.16 -9.95
C TYR A 112 -1.66 9.24 -10.48
N LEU A 113 -1.77 8.08 -9.82
CA LEU A 113 -2.73 7.01 -10.12
C LEU A 113 -3.90 7.07 -9.14
N GLU A 114 -5.13 7.08 -9.65
CA GLU A 114 -6.35 6.94 -8.86
C GLU A 114 -7.06 5.64 -9.21
N ILE A 115 -7.42 4.86 -8.19
CA ILE A 115 -8.25 3.65 -8.34
C ILE A 115 -9.47 3.79 -7.42
N PRO A 116 -10.60 4.33 -7.92
CA PRO A 116 -11.77 4.64 -7.09
C PRO A 116 -12.36 3.43 -6.36
N LYS A 117 -12.31 2.26 -6.99
CA LYS A 117 -12.76 0.99 -6.41
C LYS A 117 -12.06 0.64 -5.10
N LEU A 118 -10.78 0.95 -5.02
CA LEU A 118 -9.90 0.63 -3.89
C LEU A 118 -9.72 1.82 -2.94
N ASP A 119 -10.26 3.00 -3.29
CA ASP A 119 -10.03 4.26 -2.57
C ASP A 119 -8.53 4.58 -2.46
N LEU A 120 -7.80 4.42 -3.59
CA LEU A 120 -6.36 4.64 -3.69
C LEU A 120 -6.05 5.84 -4.54
N ASN A 121 -5.16 6.71 -4.01
CA ASN A 121 -4.49 7.78 -4.72
C ASN A 121 -2.99 7.64 -4.44
N LEU A 122 -2.20 7.38 -5.48
CA LEU A 122 -0.80 7.03 -5.33
C LEU A 122 0.07 7.85 -6.29
N PRO A 123 1.13 8.51 -5.82
CA PRO A 123 2.11 9.14 -6.71
C PRO A 123 2.85 8.07 -7.50
N VAL A 124 3.11 8.38 -8.76
CA VAL A 124 3.86 7.53 -9.70
C VAL A 124 5.21 8.19 -9.94
N TYR A 125 6.27 7.44 -9.70
CA TYR A 125 7.64 7.88 -9.81
C TYR A 125 8.35 7.24 -11.00
N HIS A 126 9.43 7.87 -11.44
CA HIS A 126 10.36 7.26 -12.39
C HIS A 126 11.00 6.01 -11.82
N GLY A 127 11.07 4.98 -12.64
CA GLY A 127 11.77 3.74 -12.33
C GLY A 127 11.08 2.85 -11.30
N THR A 128 11.74 1.74 -11.02
CA THR A 128 11.25 0.68 -10.14
C THR A 128 12.28 0.28 -9.08
N SER A 129 13.14 1.24 -8.69
CA SER A 129 14.08 1.01 -7.60
C SER A 129 13.36 0.69 -6.29
N GLU A 130 14.04 -0.02 -5.40
CA GLU A 130 13.49 -0.34 -4.07
C GLU A 130 13.08 0.92 -3.29
N GLU A 131 13.80 2.02 -3.48
CA GLU A 131 13.48 3.31 -2.86
C GLU A 131 12.15 3.86 -3.38
N VAL A 132 11.94 3.84 -4.70
CA VAL A 132 10.70 4.26 -5.37
C VAL A 132 9.54 3.39 -4.91
N LEU A 133 9.67 2.08 -4.98
CA LEU A 133 8.59 1.15 -4.66
C LEU A 133 8.19 1.17 -3.16
N ARG A 134 9.04 1.71 -2.29
CA ARG A 134 8.69 1.98 -0.88
C ARG A 134 7.88 3.25 -0.66
N LYS A 135 7.98 4.23 -1.56
CA LYS A 135 7.28 5.53 -1.47
C LYS A 135 5.90 5.48 -2.13
N GLY A 136 5.83 4.83 -3.30
CA GLY A 136 4.64 4.87 -4.15
C GLY A 136 4.64 3.80 -5.22
N VAL A 137 4.11 4.16 -6.37
CA VAL A 137 4.09 3.34 -7.57
C VAL A 137 5.27 3.74 -8.45
N GLY A 138 5.95 2.76 -9.04
CA GLY A 138 7.02 2.98 -9.99
C GLY A 138 6.56 2.73 -11.42
N HIS A 139 6.99 3.57 -12.34
CA HIS A 139 6.84 3.32 -13.78
C HIS A 139 7.93 2.33 -14.22
N LEU A 140 7.52 1.27 -14.92
CA LEU A 140 8.45 0.28 -15.44
C LEU A 140 9.10 0.82 -16.70
N GLU A 141 10.38 1.12 -16.60
CA GLU A 141 11.21 1.64 -17.67
C GLU A 141 11.08 0.74 -18.92
N MET A 142 11.31 1.28 -20.10
CA MET A 142 11.11 0.64 -21.41
C MET A 142 9.63 0.35 -21.77
N THR A 143 8.68 0.76 -20.93
CA THR A 143 7.27 0.83 -21.32
C THR A 143 6.88 2.27 -21.64
N ALA A 144 5.73 2.48 -22.29
CA ALA A 144 5.32 3.83 -22.66
C ALA A 144 5.07 4.70 -21.41
N LEU A 145 5.54 5.94 -21.43
CA LEU A 145 5.20 6.95 -20.44
C LEU A 145 3.68 7.15 -20.36
N PRO A 146 3.13 7.58 -19.20
CA PRO A 146 1.71 7.47 -18.87
C PRO A 146 0.80 8.51 -19.55
N ILE A 147 1.06 8.81 -20.82
CA ILE A 147 0.23 9.71 -21.63
C ILE A 147 -0.74 9.00 -22.57
N GLY A 148 -0.75 7.65 -22.55
CA GLY A 148 -1.57 6.84 -23.44
C GLY A 148 -1.15 6.91 -24.91
N GLY A 149 -2.07 6.52 -25.78
CA GLY A 149 -1.87 6.51 -27.23
C GLY A 149 -1.99 5.12 -27.85
N LYS A 150 -2.32 5.07 -29.15
CA LYS A 150 -2.42 3.82 -29.87
C LYS A 150 -1.10 3.05 -29.90
N ASN A 151 -1.16 1.74 -29.77
CA ASN A 151 -0.02 0.84 -29.70
C ASN A 151 0.91 1.14 -28.49
N ARG A 152 0.34 1.65 -27.42
CA ARG A 152 1.09 2.02 -26.21
C ARG A 152 0.60 1.25 -25.00
N ARG A 153 1.53 0.84 -24.18
CA ARG A 153 1.25 0.25 -22.88
C ARG A 153 2.14 0.90 -21.82
N THR A 154 1.52 1.54 -20.86
CA THR A 154 2.18 2.01 -19.65
C THR A 154 2.12 0.91 -18.60
N VAL A 155 3.24 0.57 -17.96
CA VAL A 155 3.28 -0.43 -16.88
C VAL A 155 3.66 0.26 -15.57
N LEU A 156 2.77 0.12 -14.59
CA LEU A 156 2.91 0.71 -13.26
C LEU A 156 3.03 -0.40 -12.22
N THR A 157 4.06 -0.32 -11.40
CA THR A 157 4.43 -1.37 -10.45
C THR A 157 4.32 -0.88 -9.02
N GLY A 158 3.76 -1.68 -8.14
CA GLY A 158 3.65 -1.37 -6.71
C GLY A 158 3.74 -2.60 -5.84
N HIS A 159 4.30 -2.43 -4.64
CA HIS A 159 4.39 -3.51 -3.67
C HIS A 159 3.02 -4.00 -3.18
N ARG A 160 3.00 -5.29 -2.79
CA ARG A 160 1.89 -5.92 -2.10
C ARG A 160 2.34 -6.42 -0.73
N GLY A 161 1.58 -6.02 0.32
CA GLY A 161 1.83 -6.52 1.67
C GLY A 161 2.94 -5.80 2.44
N LEU A 162 3.31 -4.58 2.06
CA LEU A 162 4.20 -3.77 2.88
C LEU A 162 3.50 -3.37 4.17
N PRO A 163 4.12 -3.60 5.36
CA PRO A 163 3.55 -3.19 6.64
C PRO A 163 3.39 -1.67 6.80
N ARG A 164 4.06 -0.89 5.93
CA ARG A 164 4.13 0.58 6.01
C ARG A 164 3.12 1.30 5.17
N ALA A 165 2.71 0.71 4.04
CA ALA A 165 1.85 1.36 3.06
C ALA A 165 1.00 0.32 2.33
N GLU A 166 -0.24 0.68 2.05
CA GLU A 166 -1.20 -0.22 1.38
C GLU A 166 -0.79 -0.50 -0.07
N LEU A 167 -0.40 0.53 -0.81
CA LEU A 167 -0.03 0.46 -2.23
C LEU A 167 -0.96 -0.50 -3.01
N PHE A 168 -0.42 -1.50 -3.71
CA PHE A 168 -1.19 -2.49 -4.46
C PHE A 168 -1.61 -3.72 -3.65
N THR A 169 -1.66 -3.62 -2.32
CA THR A 169 -2.03 -4.74 -1.43
C THR A 169 -3.40 -5.32 -1.76
N ARG A 170 -4.36 -4.47 -2.17
CA ARG A 170 -5.74 -4.87 -2.50
C ARG A 170 -6.02 -4.92 -4.00
N LEU A 171 -4.99 -4.94 -4.85
CA LEU A 171 -5.16 -4.97 -6.31
C LEU A 171 -5.94 -6.21 -6.79
N ASP A 172 -5.93 -7.30 -6.03
CA ASP A 172 -6.71 -8.51 -6.30
C ASP A 172 -8.23 -8.36 -6.06
N GLU A 173 -8.68 -7.25 -5.49
CA GLU A 173 -10.11 -6.93 -5.39
C GLU A 173 -10.69 -6.30 -6.67
N MET A 174 -9.82 -5.94 -7.63
CA MET A 174 -10.23 -5.38 -8.93
C MET A 174 -11.00 -6.40 -9.75
N LYS A 175 -11.93 -5.91 -10.58
CA LYS A 175 -12.79 -6.71 -11.46
C LYS A 175 -12.82 -6.09 -12.85
N LEU A 176 -13.21 -6.88 -13.82
CA LEU A 176 -13.45 -6.40 -15.18
C LEU A 176 -14.47 -5.25 -15.16
N GLY A 177 -14.16 -4.18 -15.86
CA GLY A 177 -14.97 -2.97 -15.94
C GLY A 177 -14.72 -1.93 -14.82
N ASP A 178 -13.93 -2.24 -13.78
CA ASP A 178 -13.51 -1.24 -12.79
C ASP A 178 -12.62 -0.18 -13.46
N GLU A 179 -12.66 1.04 -12.92
CA GLU A 179 -11.97 2.20 -13.50
C GLU A 179 -10.61 2.42 -12.87
N ILE A 180 -9.67 2.88 -13.70
CA ILE A 180 -8.33 3.31 -13.34
C ILE A 180 -8.14 4.69 -13.98
N TYR A 181 -7.67 5.68 -13.22
CA TYR A 181 -7.36 7.01 -13.74
C TYR A 181 -5.88 7.33 -13.54
N ILE A 182 -5.27 7.87 -14.57
CA ILE A 182 -3.93 8.44 -14.53
C ILE A 182 -4.06 9.93 -14.75
N HIS A 183 -3.62 10.71 -13.77
CA HIS A 183 -3.62 12.16 -13.83
C HIS A 183 -2.19 12.62 -14.13
N VAL A 184 -1.96 13.05 -15.36
CA VAL A 184 -0.65 13.45 -15.88
C VAL A 184 -0.75 14.86 -16.44
N LEU A 185 0.12 15.74 -15.99
CA LEU A 185 0.07 17.16 -16.30
C LEU A 185 -1.36 17.72 -16.09
N ASP A 186 -1.92 18.36 -17.07
CA ASP A 186 -3.27 18.95 -17.06
C ASP A 186 -4.38 18.02 -17.57
N GLU A 187 -4.07 16.74 -17.88
CA GLU A 187 -5.04 15.77 -18.38
C GLU A 187 -5.30 14.60 -17.41
N THR A 188 -6.48 14.00 -17.55
CA THR A 188 -6.86 12.76 -16.87
C THR A 188 -7.15 11.68 -17.89
N HIS A 189 -6.42 10.60 -17.82
CA HIS A 189 -6.55 9.44 -18.70
C HIS A 189 -7.32 8.32 -17.97
N ALA A 190 -8.51 7.98 -18.48
CA ALA A 190 -9.35 6.93 -17.93
C ALA A 190 -9.15 5.60 -18.66
N TYR A 191 -9.09 4.53 -17.87
CA TYR A 191 -9.00 3.16 -18.36
C TYR A 191 -10.04 2.28 -17.66
N LYS A 192 -10.58 1.28 -18.37
CA LYS A 192 -11.43 0.25 -17.77
C LYS A 192 -10.71 -1.08 -17.78
N VAL A 193 -10.72 -1.78 -16.67
CA VAL A 193 -10.10 -3.11 -16.55
C VAL A 193 -10.73 -4.07 -17.56
N LYS A 194 -9.93 -4.55 -18.50
CA LYS A 194 -10.31 -5.52 -19.54
C LYS A 194 -9.78 -6.93 -19.26
N GLU A 195 -8.70 -7.04 -18.48
CA GLU A 195 -8.04 -8.31 -18.22
C GLU A 195 -7.39 -8.34 -16.84
N ILE A 196 -7.45 -9.49 -16.17
CA ILE A 196 -6.75 -9.77 -14.92
C ILE A 196 -6.08 -11.13 -15.06
N LYS A 197 -4.75 -11.17 -14.94
CA LYS A 197 -3.94 -12.39 -15.08
C LYS A 197 -2.97 -12.57 -13.93
N THR A 198 -2.65 -13.82 -13.62
CA THR A 198 -1.49 -14.19 -12.81
C THR A 198 -0.49 -14.89 -13.68
N VAL A 199 0.74 -14.42 -13.68
CA VAL A 199 1.83 -14.88 -14.54
C VAL A 199 3.09 -15.19 -13.75
N GLU A 200 3.99 -15.96 -14.33
CA GLU A 200 5.35 -16.11 -13.79
C GLU A 200 6.15 -14.80 -13.98
N PRO A 201 7.17 -14.54 -13.13
CA PRO A 201 7.98 -13.32 -13.24
C PRO A 201 8.60 -13.10 -14.62
N GLU A 202 9.03 -14.17 -15.27
CA GLU A 202 9.69 -14.14 -16.58
C GLU A 202 8.76 -13.71 -17.71
N GLU A 203 7.45 -13.87 -17.55
CA GLU A 203 6.46 -13.46 -18.55
C GLU A 203 6.27 -11.94 -18.64
N LEU A 204 6.77 -11.17 -17.65
CA LEU A 204 6.72 -9.71 -17.67
C LEU A 204 7.46 -9.10 -18.87
N GLN A 205 8.46 -9.78 -19.41
CA GLN A 205 9.18 -9.35 -20.62
C GLN A 205 8.26 -9.09 -21.82
N ASN A 206 7.06 -9.69 -21.83
CA ASN A 206 6.08 -9.51 -22.91
C ASN A 206 5.23 -8.23 -22.73
N LEU A 207 5.39 -7.48 -21.63
CA LEU A 207 4.59 -6.28 -21.37
C LEU A 207 4.93 -5.09 -22.27
N THR A 208 6.10 -5.07 -22.93
CA THR A 208 6.41 -4.08 -23.98
C THR A 208 5.60 -4.27 -25.23
N ILE A 209 5.08 -5.48 -25.46
CA ILE A 209 4.28 -5.79 -26.65
C ILE A 209 2.85 -5.29 -26.41
N THR A 210 2.41 -4.34 -27.22
CA THR A 210 1.02 -3.85 -27.21
C THR A 210 0.33 -4.33 -28.48
N PRO A 211 -0.88 -4.88 -28.39
CA PRO A 211 -1.66 -5.21 -29.57
C PRO A 211 -1.95 -3.99 -30.43
N ASP A 212 -2.05 -4.18 -31.75
CA ASP A 212 -2.30 -3.10 -32.69
C ASP A 212 -3.58 -2.33 -32.38
N GLY A 213 -3.45 -1.01 -32.29
CA GLY A 213 -4.56 -0.08 -32.05
C GLY A 213 -4.94 0.10 -30.58
N GLU A 214 -4.42 -0.68 -29.67
CA GLU A 214 -4.76 -0.61 -28.24
C GLU A 214 -3.95 0.48 -27.50
N ASP A 215 -4.60 1.10 -26.50
CA ASP A 215 -4.02 2.01 -25.53
C ASP A 215 -4.26 1.42 -24.13
N LEU A 216 -3.20 0.95 -23.50
CA LEU A 216 -3.27 0.12 -22.30
C LEU A 216 -2.49 0.71 -21.11
N VAL A 217 -3.06 0.49 -19.93
CA VAL A 217 -2.32 0.57 -18.65
C VAL A 217 -2.28 -0.82 -18.02
N THR A 218 -1.14 -1.24 -17.48
CA THR A 218 -1.03 -2.51 -16.76
C THR A 218 -0.45 -2.23 -15.37
N LEU A 219 -1.22 -2.57 -14.33
CA LEU A 219 -0.80 -2.52 -12.94
C LEU A 219 -0.20 -3.86 -12.55
N VAL A 220 1.01 -3.85 -11.98
CA VAL A 220 1.77 -5.06 -11.64
C VAL A 220 2.05 -5.11 -10.16
N THR A 221 1.80 -6.27 -9.54
CA THR A 221 2.19 -6.53 -8.15
C THR A 221 2.50 -8.00 -7.90
N CYS A 222 3.12 -8.30 -6.76
CA CYS A 222 3.40 -9.69 -6.37
C CYS A 222 2.16 -10.44 -5.90
N THR A 223 2.10 -11.75 -6.17
CA THR A 223 1.03 -12.65 -5.73
C THR A 223 1.58 -14.07 -5.57
N PRO A 224 0.98 -14.97 -4.74
CA PRO A 224 0.00 -14.70 -3.69
C PRO A 224 0.57 -13.83 -2.57
N TYR A 225 -0.31 -13.19 -1.77
CA TYR A 225 0.09 -12.34 -0.65
C TYR A 225 1.06 -13.06 0.30
N GLY A 226 2.22 -12.42 0.56
CA GLY A 226 3.26 -12.94 1.45
C GLY A 226 4.08 -14.11 0.90
N VAL A 227 3.71 -14.70 -0.24
CA VAL A 227 4.47 -15.76 -0.93
C VAL A 227 5.27 -15.19 -2.11
N ASN A 228 4.63 -14.32 -2.92
CA ASN A 228 5.26 -13.50 -3.96
C ASN A 228 5.92 -14.27 -5.11
N THR A 229 5.49 -15.50 -5.38
CA THR A 229 6.05 -16.35 -6.44
C THR A 229 5.64 -15.94 -7.84
N HIS A 230 4.51 -15.28 -7.99
CA HIS A 230 3.93 -14.86 -9.28
C HIS A 230 3.70 -13.35 -9.30
N ARG A 231 3.25 -12.84 -10.44
CA ARG A 231 2.83 -11.45 -10.62
C ARG A 231 1.35 -11.40 -10.98
N LEU A 232 0.62 -10.52 -10.30
CA LEU A 232 -0.75 -10.16 -10.65
C LEU A 232 -0.70 -8.98 -11.61
N LEU A 233 -1.31 -9.15 -12.76
CA LEU A 233 -1.46 -8.13 -13.79
C LEU A 233 -2.93 -7.71 -13.86
N VAL A 234 -3.21 -6.42 -13.71
CA VAL A 234 -4.51 -5.81 -13.94
C VAL A 234 -4.36 -4.86 -15.11
N THR A 235 -4.89 -5.22 -16.27
CA THR A 235 -4.76 -4.42 -17.48
C THR A 235 -6.06 -3.70 -17.79
N GLY A 236 -5.97 -2.37 -17.90
CA GLY A 236 -7.04 -1.50 -18.36
C GLY A 236 -6.82 -1.04 -19.80
N GLU A 237 -7.91 -0.88 -20.55
CA GLU A 237 -7.96 -0.28 -21.89
C GLU A 237 -8.53 1.13 -21.80
N ARG A 238 -8.02 2.04 -22.62
CA ARG A 238 -8.46 3.44 -22.67
C ARG A 238 -9.98 3.55 -22.79
N SER A 239 -10.55 4.44 -22.01
CA SER A 239 -11.99 4.73 -22.02
C SER A 239 -12.21 6.24 -21.92
N GLU A 240 -13.43 6.67 -22.19
CA GLU A 240 -13.80 8.08 -21.95
C GLU A 240 -13.75 8.41 -20.45
N TYR A 241 -13.11 9.52 -20.13
CA TYR A 241 -13.13 10.06 -18.77
C TYR A 241 -14.45 10.81 -18.54
N VAL A 242 -15.25 10.31 -17.62
CA VAL A 242 -16.44 10.99 -17.15
C VAL A 242 -16.15 11.55 -15.76
N LYS A 243 -15.95 12.87 -15.69
CA LYS A 243 -15.74 13.53 -14.39
C LYS A 243 -16.95 13.28 -13.51
N LYS A 244 -16.80 12.40 -12.53
CA LYS A 244 -17.81 12.20 -11.50
C LYS A 244 -17.77 13.42 -10.60
N GLU A 245 -18.96 14.00 -10.29
CA GLU A 245 -19.03 15.03 -9.24
C GLU A 245 -18.32 14.48 -7.99
N GLU A 246 -17.32 15.21 -7.51
CA GLU A 246 -16.65 14.91 -6.25
C GLU A 246 -17.74 14.88 -5.18
N LYS A 247 -18.20 13.69 -4.83
CA LYS A 247 -18.87 13.52 -3.55
C LYS A 247 -17.84 13.90 -2.50
N GLU A 248 -18.16 14.95 -1.71
CA GLU A 248 -17.37 15.32 -0.54
C GLU A 248 -16.82 14.05 0.11
N GLN A 249 -15.54 13.78 -0.13
CA GLN A 249 -14.91 12.57 0.38
C GLN A 249 -14.83 12.75 1.89
N THR A 250 -15.77 12.13 2.58
CA THR A 250 -15.62 11.92 4.02
C THR A 250 -14.21 11.38 4.21
N PRO A 251 -13.36 11.99 5.06
CA PRO A 251 -11.96 11.59 5.17
C PRO A 251 -11.85 10.07 5.19
N SER A 252 -11.04 9.51 4.32
CA SER A 252 -10.87 8.05 4.10
C SER A 252 -10.58 7.30 5.39
N LEU A 253 -10.06 7.97 6.40
CA LEU A 253 -9.85 7.55 7.77
C LEU A 253 -11.01 6.80 8.42
N ILE A 254 -12.24 7.29 8.28
CA ILE A 254 -13.42 6.67 8.90
C ILE A 254 -13.87 5.47 8.07
N ARG A 255 -13.64 5.49 6.77
CA ARG A 255 -14.03 4.43 5.83
C ARG A 255 -13.06 3.24 5.86
N LYS A 256 -11.76 3.51 6.09
CA LYS A 256 -10.68 2.50 6.20
C LYS A 256 -10.51 1.97 7.62
N LEU A 257 -11.17 2.57 8.62
CA LEU A 257 -11.22 1.95 9.94
C LEU A 257 -11.75 0.52 9.76
N MET A 258 -10.86 -0.43 10.01
CA MET A 258 -11.05 -1.88 10.00
C MET A 258 -12.51 -2.29 10.12
N PRO A 259 -13.05 -3.20 9.33
CA PRO A 259 -14.41 -3.70 9.52
C PRO A 259 -14.63 -3.94 11.01
N TRP A 260 -15.63 -3.29 11.58
CA TRP A 260 -15.95 -3.28 13.03
C TRP A 260 -15.86 -4.66 13.71
N ARG A 261 -16.01 -5.76 12.93
CA ARG A 261 -15.84 -7.16 13.36
C ARG A 261 -14.43 -7.45 13.92
N TYR A 262 -13.37 -6.82 13.42
CA TYR A 262 -12.01 -7.01 13.94
C TYR A 262 -11.79 -6.26 15.26
N TYR A 263 -12.45 -5.12 15.45
CA TYR A 263 -12.48 -4.44 16.75
C TYR A 263 -13.17 -5.31 17.80
N ILE A 264 -14.30 -5.94 17.44
CA ILE A 264 -15.00 -6.87 18.34
C ILE A 264 -14.10 -8.06 18.69
N ILE A 265 -13.42 -8.66 17.71
CA ILE A 265 -12.47 -9.75 17.95
C ILE A 265 -11.34 -9.29 18.87
N GLY A 266 -10.70 -8.14 18.59
CA GLY A 266 -9.64 -7.59 19.42
C GLY A 266 -10.10 -7.30 20.86
N VAL A 267 -11.23 -6.63 21.03
CA VAL A 267 -11.82 -6.34 22.35
C VAL A 267 -12.21 -7.63 23.06
N SER A 268 -12.76 -8.62 22.36
CA SER A 268 -13.15 -9.92 22.94
C SER A 268 -11.92 -10.69 23.43
N ILE A 269 -10.81 -10.66 22.71
CA ILE A 269 -9.54 -11.27 23.14
C ILE A 269 -9.03 -10.60 24.42
N VAL A 270 -9.03 -9.26 24.46
CA VAL A 270 -8.60 -8.50 25.64
C VAL A 270 -9.47 -8.82 26.85
N ILE A 271 -10.80 -8.79 26.68
CA ILE A 271 -11.76 -9.15 27.76
C ILE A 271 -11.56 -10.60 28.20
N GLY A 272 -11.34 -11.54 27.27
CA GLY A 272 -11.06 -12.94 27.56
C GLY A 272 -9.81 -13.13 28.41
N VAL A 273 -8.70 -12.44 28.06
CA VAL A 273 -7.43 -12.49 28.81
C VAL A 273 -7.61 -11.91 30.22
N PHE A 274 -8.29 -10.77 30.36
CA PHE A 274 -8.58 -10.17 31.67
C PHE A 274 -9.54 -11.02 32.51
N GLY A 275 -10.58 -11.59 31.87
CA GLY A 275 -11.56 -12.47 32.51
C GLY A 275 -10.93 -13.75 33.06
N THR A 276 -10.12 -14.43 32.23
CA THR A 276 -9.40 -15.64 32.65
C THR A 276 -8.39 -15.37 33.74
N GLY A 277 -7.66 -14.25 33.68
CA GLY A 277 -6.73 -13.81 34.72
C GLY A 277 -7.45 -13.59 36.07
N LYS A 278 -8.62 -12.93 36.06
CA LYS A 278 -9.41 -12.65 37.25
C LYS A 278 -9.98 -13.94 37.86
N ILE A 279 -10.49 -14.85 37.01
CA ILE A 279 -10.99 -16.16 37.42
C ILE A 279 -9.89 -17.01 38.04
N THR A 280 -8.73 -17.09 37.42
CA THR A 280 -7.57 -17.83 37.92
C THR A 280 -7.11 -17.31 39.27
N MET A 281 -7.04 -15.99 39.45
CA MET A 281 -6.69 -15.37 40.74
C MET A 281 -7.74 -15.67 41.81
N THR A 282 -9.01 -15.66 41.46
CA THR A 282 -10.11 -15.99 42.39
C THR A 282 -10.00 -17.45 42.85
N ILE A 283 -9.77 -18.37 41.93
CA ILE A 283 -9.58 -19.80 42.23
C ILE A 283 -8.36 -20.03 43.13
N LEU A 284 -7.24 -19.34 42.83
CA LEU A 284 -6.04 -19.42 43.67
C LEU A 284 -6.25 -18.86 45.08
N ARG A 285 -7.03 -17.78 45.22
CA ARG A 285 -7.45 -17.24 46.53
C ARG A 285 -8.32 -18.28 47.29
N TYR A 286 -9.34 -18.85 46.65
CA TYR A 286 -10.18 -19.86 47.27
C TYR A 286 -9.40 -21.11 47.71
N ARG A 287 -8.48 -21.61 46.87
CA ARG A 287 -7.58 -22.73 47.23
C ARG A 287 -6.69 -22.40 48.44
N LYS A 288 -6.21 -21.18 48.54
CA LYS A 288 -5.37 -20.73 49.67
C LYS A 288 -6.18 -20.61 50.96
N TYR A 289 -7.43 -20.11 50.91
CA TYR A 289 -8.32 -20.06 52.03
C TYR A 289 -8.78 -21.46 52.49
N GLY A 290 -9.05 -22.36 51.57
CA GLY A 290 -9.42 -23.76 51.86
C GLY A 290 -8.30 -24.54 52.58
N LYS A 291 -7.03 -24.35 52.15
CA LYS A 291 -5.85 -24.92 52.83
C LYS A 291 -5.67 -24.37 54.24
N LYS A 292 -5.93 -23.08 54.45
CA LYS A 292 -5.80 -22.43 55.81
C LYS A 292 -6.89 -22.95 56.77
N ARG A 293 -8.13 -23.20 56.33
CA ARG A 293 -9.23 -23.81 57.12
C ARG A 293 -8.93 -25.25 57.51
N ARG A 294 -8.36 -26.07 56.61
CA ARG A 294 -7.99 -27.47 56.88
C ARG A 294 -6.83 -27.58 57.88
N ARG A 295 -5.88 -26.64 57.90
CA ARG A 295 -4.78 -26.59 58.91
C ARG A 295 -5.32 -26.21 60.28
N LYS A 296 -6.30 -25.30 60.40
CA LYS A 296 -6.90 -24.93 61.69
C LYS A 296 -7.85 -26.00 62.29
N ARG A 297 -8.30 -27.01 61.52
CA ARG A 297 -9.11 -28.13 62.03
C ARG A 297 -8.25 -29.33 62.44
N LYS A 298 -6.96 -29.32 62.25
CA LYS A 298 -6.03 -30.41 62.63
C LYS A 298 -5.17 -30.05 63.83
N LEU A 299 -5.36 -28.88 64.42
CA LEU A 299 -4.84 -28.42 65.73
C LEU A 299 -6.01 -28.33 66.71
#